data_68b0bd0efd7014be9c4c37f09d05b124
#
_entry.id   68b0bd0efd7014be9c4c37f09d05b124
#
_cell.length_a   1.000
_cell.length_b   1.000
_cell.length_c   1.000
_cell.angle_alpha   90.00
_cell.angle_beta   90.00
_cell.angle_gamma   90.00
#
_symmetry.space_group_name_H-M   'P 1'
#
loop_
_entity.id
_entity.type
_entity.pdbx_description
1 polymer ?
#
loop_
_entity_poly.entity_id
_entity_poly.type
_entity_poly.pdbx_seq_one_letter_code
_entity_poly.pdbx_strand_id
1 'polypeptide(L)'
;ARRTIETLRARFEAQGLTRFLPNMDAMLCRMALHCDDQDSADEWYRTKAPRDPMHLNVMKRYQYLTQAMVEIAQNRPDAALLTLSPLERYIQGCGRHIDGIHLNILCALALYRKKDNAWRARLKAALDTAAEYSFITPVSVYSAAVLPLLEKLNRNDDTKWYKRLMADVRMQAAYYPRFLAPRLSQTKELTPTELQIL
;
A
#
# COMPACT_ATOMS: atom_id res chain seq x y z
N ALA A 1 -14.46 0.38 -13.30
CA ALA A 1 -13.12 0.94 -13.10
C ALA A 1 -12.05 0.10 -13.82
N ARG A 2 -11.85 -1.21 -13.53
CA ARG A 2 -10.80 -2.06 -14.15
C ARG A 2 -10.87 -2.03 -15.68
N ARG A 3 -12.04 -2.35 -16.27
CA ARG A 3 -12.26 -2.32 -17.73
C ARG A 3 -11.92 -0.96 -18.36
N THR A 4 -12.23 0.14 -17.69
CA THR A 4 -11.91 1.50 -18.18
C THR A 4 -10.40 1.70 -18.29
N ILE A 5 -9.63 1.26 -17.29
CA ILE A 5 -8.17 1.39 -17.30
C ILE A 5 -7.56 0.47 -18.36
N GLU A 6 -8.05 -0.76 -18.51
CA GLU A 6 -7.61 -1.70 -19.56
C GLU A 6 -7.88 -1.14 -20.96
N THR A 7 -9.05 -0.53 -21.18
CA THR A 7 -9.38 0.12 -22.47
C THR A 7 -8.46 1.32 -22.73
N LEU A 8 -8.20 2.15 -21.73
CA LEU A 8 -7.28 3.29 -21.87
C LEU A 8 -5.85 2.82 -22.13
N ARG A 9 -5.42 1.78 -21.43
CA ARG A 9 -4.10 1.17 -21.62
C ARG A 9 -3.91 0.72 -23.08
N ALA A 10 -4.87 -0.03 -23.61
CA ALA A 10 -4.84 -0.50 -24.99
C ALA A 10 -4.81 0.67 -26.01
N ARG A 11 -5.57 1.75 -25.75
CA ARG A 11 -5.53 2.96 -26.58
C ARG A 11 -4.17 3.66 -26.54
N PHE A 12 -3.57 3.80 -25.36
CA PHE A 12 -2.27 4.44 -25.23
C PHE A 12 -1.17 3.62 -25.91
N GLU A 13 -1.24 2.29 -25.80
CA GLU A 13 -0.34 1.38 -26.50
C GLU A 13 -0.45 1.53 -28.02
N ALA A 14 -1.67 1.51 -28.56
CA ALA A 14 -1.94 1.70 -29.98
C ALA A 14 -1.49 3.07 -30.51
N GLN A 15 -1.48 4.11 -29.67
CA GLN A 15 -1.03 5.45 -30.02
C GLN A 15 0.48 5.70 -29.75
N GLY A 16 1.22 4.68 -29.32
CA GLY A 16 2.66 4.82 -28.98
C GLY A 16 2.93 5.61 -27.70
N LEU A 17 1.93 5.87 -26.87
CA LEU A 17 2.05 6.64 -25.62
C LEU A 17 2.58 5.74 -24.48
N THR A 18 3.65 5.01 -24.74
CA THR A 18 4.18 3.93 -23.88
C THR A 18 4.66 4.42 -22.51
N ARG A 19 5.02 5.69 -22.38
CA ARG A 19 5.48 6.28 -21.10
C ARG A 19 4.44 6.23 -19.98
N PHE A 20 3.15 6.13 -20.30
CA PHE A 20 2.06 6.08 -19.33
C PHE A 20 1.71 4.65 -18.89
N LEU A 21 2.05 3.64 -19.72
CA LEU A 21 1.68 2.25 -19.47
C LEU A 21 2.15 1.70 -18.12
N PRO A 22 3.39 1.97 -17.65
CA PRO A 22 3.85 1.45 -16.36
C PRO A 22 3.02 1.91 -15.16
N ASN A 23 2.52 3.16 -15.18
CA ASN A 23 1.66 3.65 -14.11
C ASN A 23 0.24 3.06 -14.20
N MET A 24 -0.26 2.80 -15.40
CA MET A 24 -1.55 2.10 -15.61
C MET A 24 -1.46 0.65 -15.13
N ASP A 25 -0.37 -0.04 -15.45
CA ASP A 25 -0.11 -1.39 -14.96
C ASP A 25 -0.02 -1.42 -13.42
N ALA A 26 0.65 -0.45 -12.80
CA ALA A 26 0.68 -0.31 -11.34
C ALA A 26 -0.70 -0.01 -10.74
N MET A 27 -1.55 0.77 -11.43
CA MET A 27 -2.93 1.00 -11.01
C MET A 27 -3.76 -0.28 -11.05
N LEU A 28 -3.63 -1.09 -12.10
CA LEU A 28 -4.29 -2.40 -12.19
C LEU A 28 -3.81 -3.34 -11.07
N CYS A 29 -2.52 -3.33 -10.74
CA CYS A 29 -1.98 -4.08 -9.61
C CYS A 29 -2.62 -3.64 -8.28
N ARG A 30 -2.77 -2.34 -8.01
CA ARG A 30 -3.47 -1.86 -6.80
C ARG A 30 -4.92 -2.30 -6.75
N MET A 31 -5.60 -2.33 -7.90
CA MET A 31 -6.97 -2.87 -7.98
C MET A 31 -7.01 -4.37 -7.69
N ALA A 32 -6.03 -5.12 -8.18
CA ALA A 32 -5.87 -6.54 -7.86
C ALA A 32 -5.71 -6.76 -6.34
N LEU A 33 -4.85 -5.98 -5.69
CA LEU A 33 -4.68 -6.02 -4.22
C LEU A 33 -5.99 -5.71 -3.46
N HIS A 34 -6.81 -4.76 -3.92
CA HIS A 34 -8.12 -4.48 -3.30
C HIS A 34 -9.10 -5.64 -3.47
N CYS A 35 -9.03 -6.35 -4.59
CA CYS A 35 -9.88 -7.51 -4.88
C CYS A 35 -9.35 -8.83 -4.33
N ASP A 36 -8.26 -8.82 -3.54
CA ASP A 36 -7.54 -10.01 -3.05
C ASP A 36 -7.03 -10.92 -4.20
N ASP A 37 -6.85 -10.36 -5.38
CA ASP A 37 -6.27 -11.02 -6.55
C ASP A 37 -4.73 -10.97 -6.44
N GLN A 38 -4.21 -11.86 -5.61
CA GLN A 38 -2.79 -11.89 -5.28
C GLN A 38 -1.93 -12.36 -6.46
N ASP A 39 -2.47 -13.22 -7.31
CA ASP A 39 -1.75 -13.75 -8.48
C ASP A 39 -1.46 -12.65 -9.50
N SER A 40 -2.44 -11.81 -9.81
CA SER A 40 -2.24 -10.63 -10.66
C SER A 40 -1.24 -9.63 -10.05
N ALA A 41 -1.27 -9.43 -8.73
CA ALA A 41 -0.33 -8.53 -8.06
C ALA A 41 1.11 -9.08 -8.11
N ASP A 42 1.28 -10.38 -7.92
CA ASP A 42 2.59 -11.05 -8.02
C ASP A 42 3.14 -11.06 -9.43
N GLU A 43 2.28 -11.29 -10.41
CA GLU A 43 2.69 -11.22 -11.82
C GLU A 43 3.21 -9.82 -12.16
N TRP A 44 2.50 -8.76 -11.75
CA TRP A 44 2.96 -7.39 -11.90
C TRP A 44 4.30 -7.17 -11.18
N TYR A 45 4.44 -7.64 -9.95
CA TYR A 45 5.67 -7.51 -9.15
C TYR A 45 6.85 -8.18 -9.85
N ARG A 46 6.64 -9.38 -10.36
CA ARG A 46 7.67 -10.18 -11.02
C ARG A 46 8.11 -9.61 -12.36
N THR A 47 7.18 -9.02 -13.14
CA THR A 47 7.44 -8.66 -14.56
C THR A 47 7.60 -7.16 -14.79
N LYS A 48 7.00 -6.30 -13.96
CA LYS A 48 6.84 -4.86 -14.24
C LYS A 48 7.28 -3.93 -13.12
N ALA A 49 7.44 -4.42 -11.89
CA ALA A 49 7.89 -3.58 -10.78
C ALA A 49 9.30 -3.02 -11.04
N PRO A 50 9.61 -1.81 -10.57
CA PRO A 50 10.96 -1.25 -10.67
C PRO A 50 11.98 -2.16 -9.96
N ARG A 51 13.10 -2.46 -10.63
CA ARG A 51 14.12 -3.39 -10.10
C ARG A 51 15.35 -2.71 -9.54
N ASP A 52 15.50 -1.42 -9.79
CA ASP A 52 16.68 -0.68 -9.38
C ASP A 52 16.33 0.25 -8.21
N PRO A 53 16.58 -0.16 -6.95
CA PRO A 53 16.36 0.69 -5.79
C PRO A 53 17.47 1.74 -5.61
N MET A 54 18.61 1.58 -6.27
CA MET A 54 19.78 2.47 -6.10
C MET A 54 19.64 3.76 -6.91
N HIS A 55 18.93 3.71 -8.05
CA HIS A 55 18.73 4.86 -8.93
C HIS A 55 17.25 5.24 -8.97
N LEU A 56 16.83 6.05 -7.99
CA LEU A 56 15.46 6.50 -7.89
C LEU A 56 15.06 7.31 -9.12
N ASN A 57 14.17 6.76 -9.93
CA ASN A 57 13.48 7.52 -10.96
C ASN A 57 12.16 8.06 -10.39
N VAL A 58 12.14 9.35 -10.11
CA VAL A 58 10.97 10.04 -9.49
C VAL A 58 9.69 9.92 -10.32
N MET A 59 9.78 9.71 -11.62
CA MET A 59 8.62 9.45 -12.47
C MET A 59 7.96 8.09 -12.16
N LYS A 60 8.73 7.16 -11.58
CA LYS A 60 8.26 5.82 -11.16
C LYS A 60 7.77 5.78 -9.70
N ARG A 61 7.67 6.91 -8.98
CA ARG A 61 7.29 6.92 -7.55
C ARG A 61 5.98 6.17 -7.27
N TYR A 62 4.99 6.28 -8.15
CA TYR A 62 3.74 5.55 -8.02
C TYR A 62 3.95 4.03 -8.09
N GLN A 63 4.86 3.57 -8.93
CA GLN A 63 5.23 2.16 -9.06
C GLN A 63 5.99 1.68 -7.82
N TYR A 64 6.92 2.47 -7.24
CA TYR A 64 7.61 2.09 -5.99
C TYR A 64 6.64 1.99 -4.81
N LEU A 65 5.68 2.92 -4.68
CA LEU A 65 4.64 2.82 -3.66
C LEU A 65 3.77 1.56 -3.86
N THR A 66 3.46 1.21 -5.10
CA THR A 66 2.72 -0.02 -5.43
C THR A 66 3.55 -1.27 -5.14
N GLN A 67 4.84 -1.25 -5.45
CA GLN A 67 5.78 -2.32 -5.13
C GLN A 67 5.81 -2.60 -3.62
N ALA A 68 5.95 -1.54 -2.81
CA ALA A 68 5.90 -1.68 -1.36
C ALA A 68 4.57 -2.28 -0.86
N MET A 69 3.43 -1.94 -1.48
CA MET A 69 2.15 -2.58 -1.15
C MET A 69 2.17 -4.09 -1.41
N VAL A 70 2.70 -4.52 -2.56
CA VAL A 70 2.82 -5.96 -2.89
C VAL A 70 3.77 -6.65 -1.91
N GLU A 71 4.91 -6.03 -1.59
CA GLU A 71 5.88 -6.58 -0.62
C GLU A 71 5.27 -6.72 0.78
N ILE A 72 4.44 -5.76 1.20
CA ILE A 72 3.65 -5.87 2.42
C ILE A 72 2.65 -7.03 2.32
N ALA A 73 1.89 -7.15 1.24
CA ALA A 73 0.94 -8.26 1.05
C ALA A 73 1.63 -9.63 1.07
N GLN A 74 2.84 -9.73 0.52
CA GLN A 74 3.69 -10.92 0.55
C GLN A 74 4.34 -11.20 1.92
N ASN A 75 4.02 -10.41 2.96
CA ASN A 75 4.63 -10.49 4.28
C ASN A 75 6.17 -10.28 4.28
N ARG A 76 6.64 -9.38 3.42
CA ARG A 76 8.05 -9.00 3.28
C ARG A 76 8.29 -7.55 3.70
N PRO A 77 8.12 -7.21 4.99
CA PRO A 77 8.16 -5.83 5.46
C PRO A 77 9.55 -5.18 5.30
N ASP A 78 10.63 -5.94 5.40
CA ASP A 78 11.99 -5.39 5.20
C ASP A 78 12.21 -4.97 3.74
N ALA A 79 11.71 -5.74 2.78
CA ALA A 79 11.77 -5.36 1.37
C ALA A 79 10.97 -4.07 1.12
N ALA A 80 9.78 -3.95 1.69
CA ALA A 80 8.96 -2.74 1.58
C ALA A 80 9.67 -1.50 2.14
N LEU A 81 10.31 -1.60 3.31
CA LEU A 81 11.08 -0.51 3.89
C LEU A 81 12.28 -0.12 3.01
N LEU A 82 12.96 -1.10 2.43
CA LEU A 82 14.07 -0.86 1.50
C LEU A 82 13.59 -0.14 0.22
N THR A 83 12.46 -0.56 -0.34
CA THR A 83 11.84 0.07 -1.52
C THR A 83 11.41 1.52 -1.24
N LEU A 84 10.94 1.81 -0.01
CA LEU A 84 10.45 3.14 0.38
C LEU A 84 11.56 4.11 0.76
N SER A 85 12.71 3.64 1.26
CA SER A 85 13.80 4.46 1.79
C SER A 85 14.31 5.54 0.81
N PRO A 86 14.57 5.26 -0.48
CA PRO A 86 14.99 6.30 -1.42
C PRO A 86 13.92 7.36 -1.67
N LEU A 87 12.63 6.98 -1.63
CA LEU A 87 11.52 7.90 -1.82
C LEU A 87 11.40 8.91 -0.68
N GLU A 88 11.74 8.54 0.54
CA GLU A 88 11.62 9.40 1.71
C GLU A 88 12.43 10.68 1.54
N ARG A 89 13.70 10.57 1.16
CA ARG A 89 14.59 11.72 0.93
C ARG A 89 14.06 12.67 -0.16
N TYR A 90 13.53 12.08 -1.24
CA TYR A 90 12.96 12.84 -2.34
C TYR A 90 11.68 13.59 -1.93
N ILE A 91 10.75 12.91 -1.25
CA ILE A 91 9.45 13.46 -0.86
C ILE A 91 9.63 14.62 0.14
N GLN A 92 10.53 14.48 1.11
CA GLN A 92 10.85 15.53 2.09
C GLN A 92 11.36 16.81 1.43
N GLY A 93 12.17 16.69 0.39
CA GLY A 93 12.73 17.84 -0.33
C GLY A 93 11.76 18.57 -1.28
N CYS A 94 10.62 17.97 -1.62
CA CYS A 94 9.77 18.45 -2.71
C CYS A 94 8.37 18.92 -2.26
N GLY A 95 8.04 18.92 -0.97
CA GLY A 95 6.72 19.34 -0.47
C GLY A 95 5.55 18.49 -0.99
N ARG A 96 5.77 17.20 -1.27
CA ARG A 96 4.78 16.31 -1.85
C ARG A 96 3.95 15.61 -0.77
N HIS A 97 3.04 16.35 -0.15
CA HIS A 97 2.29 15.93 1.03
C HIS A 97 1.52 14.62 0.83
N ILE A 98 0.82 14.44 -0.30
CA ILE A 98 0.05 13.21 -0.58
C ILE A 98 0.99 11.99 -0.69
N ASP A 99 2.11 12.13 -1.42
CA ASP A 99 3.10 11.03 -1.52
C ASP A 99 3.72 10.74 -0.13
N GLY A 100 3.92 11.78 0.70
CA GLY A 100 4.39 11.67 2.08
C GLY A 100 3.42 10.91 2.99
N ILE A 101 2.11 11.14 2.84
CA ILE A 101 1.09 10.38 3.56
C ILE A 101 1.16 8.91 3.17
N HIS A 102 1.18 8.60 1.87
CA HIS A 102 1.28 7.22 1.39
C HIS A 102 2.55 6.53 1.88
N LEU A 103 3.70 7.20 1.78
CA LEU A 103 4.98 6.68 2.27
C LEU A 103 4.91 6.32 3.76
N ASN A 104 4.47 7.28 4.60
CA ASN A 104 4.43 7.09 6.04
C ASN A 104 3.45 6.00 6.47
N ILE A 105 2.30 5.84 5.79
CA ILE A 105 1.37 4.75 6.07
C ILE A 105 1.99 3.40 5.70
N LEU A 106 2.64 3.29 4.54
CA LEU A 106 3.28 2.04 4.13
C LEU A 106 4.45 1.68 5.05
N CYS A 107 5.26 2.65 5.47
CA CYS A 107 6.28 2.44 6.49
C CYS A 107 5.65 1.98 7.82
N ALA A 108 4.54 2.60 8.26
CA ALA A 108 3.85 2.19 9.47
C ALA A 108 3.33 0.75 9.39
N LEU A 109 2.73 0.36 8.27
CA LEU A 109 2.26 -1.01 8.04
C LEU A 109 3.41 -2.03 8.07
N ALA A 110 4.52 -1.73 7.41
CA ALA A 110 5.70 -2.59 7.40
C ALA A 110 6.31 -2.74 8.80
N LEU A 111 6.51 -1.63 9.53
CA LEU A 111 7.03 -1.63 10.90
C LEU A 111 6.09 -2.35 11.87
N TYR A 112 4.78 -2.16 11.72
CA TYR A 112 3.80 -2.86 12.55
C TYR A 112 3.89 -4.39 12.39
N ARG A 113 4.11 -4.89 11.17
CA ARG A 113 4.33 -6.33 10.93
C ARG A 113 5.62 -6.84 11.55
N LYS A 114 6.65 -6.00 11.61
CA LYS A 114 7.90 -6.30 12.32
C LYS A 114 7.78 -6.22 13.84
N LYS A 115 6.63 -5.83 14.38
CA LYS A 115 6.41 -5.52 15.80
C LYS A 115 7.32 -4.38 16.31
N ASP A 116 7.77 -3.51 15.43
CA ASP A 116 8.58 -2.33 15.75
C ASP A 116 7.69 -1.15 16.11
N ASN A 117 7.83 -0.62 17.32
CA ASN A 117 7.00 0.47 17.84
C ASN A 117 7.13 1.80 17.08
N ALA A 118 8.14 1.96 16.23
CA ALA A 118 8.33 3.14 15.38
C ALA A 118 7.16 3.35 14.38
N TRP A 119 6.31 2.34 14.16
CA TRP A 119 5.10 2.47 13.35
C TRP A 119 4.18 3.61 13.84
N ARG A 120 4.15 3.87 15.16
CA ARG A 120 3.30 4.93 15.74
C ARG A 120 3.73 6.32 15.28
N ALA A 121 5.02 6.58 15.26
CA ALA A 121 5.56 7.86 14.80
C ALA A 121 5.27 8.07 13.30
N ARG A 122 5.43 7.03 12.49
CA ARG A 122 5.12 7.08 11.07
C ARG A 122 3.62 7.32 10.81
N LEU A 123 2.75 6.60 11.48
CA LEU A 123 1.31 6.80 11.32
C LEU A 123 0.89 8.19 11.79
N LYS A 124 1.43 8.65 12.93
CA LYS A 124 1.14 10.00 13.44
C LYS A 124 1.54 11.07 12.43
N ALA A 125 2.74 10.99 11.83
CA ALA A 125 3.19 11.93 10.82
C ALA A 125 2.26 11.97 9.59
N ALA A 126 1.79 10.80 9.13
CA ALA A 126 0.81 10.73 8.04
C ALA A 126 -0.52 11.41 8.40
N LEU A 127 -1.02 11.16 9.62
CA LEU A 127 -2.29 11.73 10.08
C LEU A 127 -2.20 13.24 10.34
N ASP A 128 -1.09 13.73 10.88
CA ASP A 128 -0.89 15.16 11.11
C ASP A 128 -0.87 15.91 9.78
N THR A 129 -0.14 15.41 8.78
CA THR A 129 -0.17 15.98 7.43
C THR A 129 -1.56 15.87 6.79
N ALA A 130 -2.24 14.74 6.94
CA ALA A 130 -3.58 14.56 6.37
C ALA A 130 -4.61 15.50 7.03
N ALA A 131 -4.51 15.75 8.33
CA ALA A 131 -5.36 16.68 9.06
C ALA A 131 -5.14 18.13 8.62
N GLU A 132 -3.87 18.55 8.50
CA GLU A 132 -3.49 19.90 8.06
C GLU A 132 -4.12 20.27 6.72
N TYR A 133 -4.13 19.34 5.77
CA TYR A 133 -4.70 19.56 4.43
C TYR A 133 -6.13 19.02 4.27
N SER A 134 -6.76 18.54 5.34
CA SER A 134 -8.10 17.93 5.32
C SER A 134 -8.22 16.75 4.34
N PHE A 135 -7.14 16.01 4.10
CA PHE A 135 -7.13 14.83 3.24
C PHE A 135 -7.70 13.60 3.96
N ILE A 136 -8.64 12.92 3.33
CA ILE A 136 -9.24 11.66 3.83
C ILE A 136 -8.81 10.48 2.96
N THR A 137 -9.06 10.56 1.67
CA THR A 137 -8.82 9.46 0.73
C THR A 137 -7.39 8.91 0.75
N PRO A 138 -6.30 9.71 0.85
CA PRO A 138 -4.94 9.18 0.91
C PRO A 138 -4.68 8.27 2.12
N VAL A 139 -5.51 8.37 3.17
CA VAL A 139 -5.46 7.48 4.35
C VAL A 139 -6.45 6.34 4.20
N SER A 140 -7.72 6.63 3.87
CA SER A 140 -8.79 5.64 3.86
C SER A 140 -8.63 4.56 2.78
N VAL A 141 -7.92 4.84 1.71
CA VAL A 141 -7.60 3.85 0.65
C VAL A 141 -6.84 2.63 1.17
N TYR A 142 -6.18 2.75 2.34
CA TYR A 142 -5.52 1.61 2.99
C TYR A 142 -6.48 0.71 3.80
N SER A 143 -7.75 1.08 3.88
CA SER A 143 -8.89 0.25 4.31
C SER A 143 -8.58 -0.68 5.52
N ALA A 144 -8.79 -1.98 5.36
CA ALA A 144 -8.57 -2.99 6.41
C ALA A 144 -7.12 -3.06 6.91
N ALA A 145 -6.14 -2.65 6.11
CA ALA A 145 -4.75 -2.67 6.53
C ALA A 145 -4.42 -1.60 7.59
N VAL A 146 -4.98 -0.39 7.44
CA VAL A 146 -4.67 0.73 8.33
C VAL A 146 -5.59 0.79 9.56
N LEU A 147 -6.82 0.27 9.48
CA LEU A 147 -7.81 0.34 10.55
C LEU A 147 -7.29 -0.16 11.91
N PRO A 148 -6.65 -1.35 12.02
CA PRO A 148 -6.13 -1.81 13.31
C PRO A 148 -5.04 -0.91 13.89
N LEU A 149 -4.28 -0.23 13.05
CA LEU A 149 -3.24 0.70 13.49
C LEU A 149 -3.86 1.98 14.04
N LEU A 150 -4.90 2.52 13.38
CA LEU A 150 -5.64 3.69 13.83
C LEU A 150 -6.29 3.44 15.19
N GLU A 151 -6.93 2.28 15.37
CA GLU A 151 -7.55 1.89 16.64
C GLU A 151 -6.51 1.73 17.76
N LYS A 152 -5.36 1.11 17.47
CA LYS A 152 -4.26 0.96 18.44
C LYS A 152 -3.50 2.26 18.74
N LEU A 153 -3.52 3.22 17.82
CA LEU A 153 -2.93 4.54 18.08
C LEU A 153 -3.73 5.30 19.14
N ASN A 154 -5.02 4.99 19.26
CA ASN A 154 -5.97 5.55 20.24
C ASN A 154 -5.85 7.08 20.34
N ARG A 155 -5.90 7.76 19.19
CA ARG A 155 -5.84 9.22 19.13
C ARG A 155 -7.15 9.79 19.65
N ASN A 156 -7.11 10.44 20.82
CA ASN A 156 -8.25 11.20 21.37
C ASN A 156 -8.45 12.47 20.53
N ASP A 157 -8.98 12.32 19.34
CA ASP A 157 -9.21 13.40 18.38
C ASP A 157 -10.71 13.46 18.06
N ASP A 158 -11.38 14.47 18.64
CA ASP A 158 -12.81 14.69 18.50
C ASP A 158 -13.18 15.58 17.29
N THR A 159 -12.19 15.92 16.46
CA THR A 159 -12.40 16.77 15.29
C THR A 159 -13.36 16.14 14.29
N LYS A 160 -14.11 16.99 13.57
CA LYS A 160 -15.01 16.54 12.50
C LYS A 160 -14.24 15.78 11.42
N TRP A 161 -13.00 16.23 11.14
CA TRP A 161 -12.13 15.57 10.17
C TRP A 161 -11.81 14.13 10.57
N TYR A 162 -11.37 13.90 11.83
CA TYR A 162 -10.98 12.57 12.29
C TYR A 162 -12.20 11.61 12.36
N LYS A 163 -13.36 12.10 12.81
CA LYS A 163 -14.62 11.32 12.81
C LYS A 163 -14.99 10.88 11.39
N ARG A 164 -14.87 11.80 10.41
CA ARG A 164 -15.12 11.49 8.99
C ARG A 164 -14.09 10.51 8.42
N LEU A 165 -12.80 10.70 8.76
CA LEU A 165 -11.74 9.77 8.38
C LEU A 165 -12.05 8.35 8.87
N MET A 166 -12.35 8.20 10.17
CA MET A 166 -12.65 6.89 10.76
C MET A 166 -13.87 6.22 10.15
N ALA A 167 -14.91 7.00 9.86
CA ALA A 167 -16.12 6.50 9.18
C ALA A 167 -15.77 5.97 7.77
N ASP A 168 -14.97 6.72 7.01
CA ASP A 168 -14.57 6.33 5.65
C ASP A 168 -13.64 5.11 5.67
N VAL A 169 -12.65 5.07 6.58
CA VAL A 169 -11.76 3.91 6.75
C VAL A 169 -12.55 2.64 7.09
N ARG A 170 -13.51 2.71 8.00
CA ARG A 170 -14.37 1.56 8.36
C ARG A 170 -15.22 1.10 7.19
N MET A 171 -15.78 2.03 6.44
CA MET A 171 -16.55 1.72 5.23
C MET A 171 -15.66 1.02 4.20
N GLN A 172 -14.48 1.55 3.91
CA GLN A 172 -13.51 0.95 2.98
C GLN A 172 -13.03 -0.44 3.46
N ALA A 173 -12.81 -0.60 4.77
CA ALA A 173 -12.42 -1.87 5.35
C ALA A 173 -13.51 -2.94 5.24
N ALA A 174 -14.78 -2.55 5.29
CA ALA A 174 -15.90 -3.46 5.04
C ALA A 174 -15.97 -3.91 3.57
N TYR A 175 -15.66 -3.01 2.62
CA TYR A 175 -15.61 -3.36 1.20
C TYR A 175 -14.38 -4.18 0.80
N TYR A 176 -13.23 -3.94 1.45
CA TYR A 176 -11.95 -4.57 1.13
C TYR A 176 -11.30 -5.18 2.37
N PRO A 177 -11.95 -6.20 3.00
CA PRO A 177 -11.53 -6.72 4.30
C PRO A 177 -10.17 -7.42 4.27
N ARG A 178 -9.70 -7.84 3.10
CA ARG A 178 -8.42 -8.53 2.91
C ARG A 178 -7.34 -7.67 2.27
N PHE A 179 -7.59 -6.37 2.09
CA PHE A 179 -6.59 -5.49 1.48
C PHE A 179 -5.28 -5.51 2.28
N LEU A 180 -4.20 -5.86 1.62
CA LEU A 180 -2.87 -6.06 2.18
C LEU A 180 -2.82 -7.05 3.37
N ALA A 181 -3.81 -7.93 3.51
CA ALA A 181 -3.73 -9.00 4.50
C ALA A 181 -2.49 -9.87 4.23
N PRO A 182 -1.76 -10.32 5.30
CA PRO A 182 -0.65 -11.23 5.10
C PRO A 182 -1.13 -12.51 4.42
N ARG A 183 -0.37 -13.01 3.46
CA ARG A 183 -0.61 -14.36 2.95
C ARG A 183 -0.46 -15.33 4.12
N LEU A 184 -1.48 -16.11 4.34
CA LEU A 184 -1.32 -17.32 5.13
C LEU A 184 -0.38 -18.21 4.30
N SER A 185 0.83 -18.45 4.81
CA SER A 185 1.71 -19.43 4.18
C SER A 185 0.92 -20.74 4.08
N GLN A 186 0.68 -21.21 2.87
CA GLN A 186 0.06 -22.51 2.64
C GLN A 186 0.98 -23.68 3.09
N THR A 187 2.17 -23.38 3.54
CA THR A 187 3.10 -24.29 4.16
C THR A 187 3.13 -24.09 5.68
N LYS A 188 2.03 -24.35 6.37
CA LYS A 188 2.19 -25.21 7.52
C LYS A 188 2.27 -26.62 6.93
N GLU A 189 3.49 -27.08 6.73
CA GLU A 189 3.75 -28.53 6.70
C GLU A 189 3.01 -29.07 7.92
N LEU A 190 1.99 -29.91 7.68
CA LEU A 190 1.31 -30.59 8.74
C LEU A 190 2.40 -31.28 9.56
N THR A 191 2.42 -31.02 10.84
CA THR A 191 3.35 -31.76 11.72
C THR A 191 3.09 -33.25 11.54
N PRO A 192 4.09 -34.11 11.74
CA PRO A 192 3.91 -35.56 11.63
C PRO A 192 2.70 -36.11 12.42
N THR A 193 2.31 -35.44 13.50
CA THR A 193 1.14 -35.76 14.33
C THR A 193 -0.18 -35.37 13.65
N GLU A 194 -0.21 -34.27 12.89
CA GLU A 194 -1.40 -33.83 12.13
C GLU A 194 -1.62 -34.69 10.87
N LEU A 195 -0.55 -35.28 10.32
CA LEU A 195 -0.62 -36.23 9.21
C LEU A 195 -1.15 -37.62 9.64
N GLN A 196 -1.11 -37.96 10.95
CA GLN A 196 -1.65 -39.20 11.45
C GLN A 196 -3.16 -39.18 11.76
N ILE A 197 -3.79 -38.00 11.67
CA ILE A 197 -5.22 -37.83 11.98
C ILE A 197 -6.07 -37.73 10.68
N LEU A 198 -5.45 -37.67 9.52
CA LEU A 198 -6.08 -37.74 8.20
C LEU A 198 -6.00 -39.16 7.62
#